data_4dbea8b516fd8bacdbcaeed6829b5749
#
_entry.id   4dbea8b516fd8bacdbcaeed6829b5749
#
_cell.length_a   1.000
_cell.length_b   1.000
_cell.length_c   1.000
_cell.angle_alpha   90.00
_cell.angle_beta   90.00
_cell.angle_gamma   90.00
#
_symmetry.space_group_name_H-M   'P 1'
#
loop_
_entity.id
_entity.type
_entity.pdbx_description
1 polymer ?
#
loop_
_entity_poly.entity_id
_entity_poly.type
_entity_poly.pdbx_seq_one_letter_code
_entity_poly.pdbx_strand_id
1 'polypeptide(L)'
;MSNKTLVAGAGGFIGGHLVAELLRKGDQDIRGVDIKPFDEWYQHFPQIENLQLDLQEKEICERAVTDVDLVYNLAADMGGMGFIENNKALCMLSVLINTHLVMAAKDAGVDRFFYASSACVYAADKQTDPNVTALKEEDAYPAMPEDGYGWEKLFSERMCRHFREDFGLTTRMARYHNVYGPNGTYDGGREKAPAAICRKVIAAKLSGSDEIEIWGDGKQTRSFQWIGDCVKGTQMIMNGDYAEPLNLGSSELVTINQLVDLTEEIAGVELKRRYNLAAPKGVNGRNSDNTLIRKLFDWEPCTRLRDGLEQTYRWIYDQMAPASPVQSPRLAPTPR
;
A
#
# COMPACT_ATOMS: atom_id res chain seq x y z
N MET A 1 -19.89 -8.11 -22.72
CA MET A 1 -20.37 -7.08 -21.78
C MET A 1 -19.14 -6.62 -21.04
N SER A 2 -18.93 -5.31 -20.83
CA SER A 2 -17.81 -4.86 -19.99
C SER A 2 -18.17 -5.19 -18.54
N ASN A 3 -17.23 -5.75 -17.78
CA ASN A 3 -17.44 -6.05 -16.36
C ASN A 3 -17.28 -4.75 -15.57
N LYS A 4 -18.28 -4.37 -14.78
CA LYS A 4 -18.17 -3.21 -13.89
C LYS A 4 -17.29 -3.54 -12.69
N THR A 5 -16.27 -2.72 -12.45
CA THR A 5 -15.27 -2.94 -11.40
C THR A 5 -15.41 -1.92 -10.28
N LEU A 6 -15.60 -2.37 -9.05
CA LEU A 6 -15.50 -1.55 -7.84
C LEU A 6 -14.08 -1.57 -7.30
N VAL A 7 -13.50 -0.39 -7.08
CA VAL A 7 -12.26 -0.20 -6.32
C VAL A 7 -12.59 0.52 -5.01
N ALA A 8 -12.72 -0.22 -3.93
CA ALA A 8 -12.87 0.31 -2.58
C ALA A 8 -11.50 0.75 -2.05
N GLY A 9 -11.40 2.00 -1.58
CA GLY A 9 -10.12 2.64 -1.24
C GLY A 9 -9.46 3.32 -2.45
N ALA A 10 -10.23 3.75 -3.45
CA ALA A 10 -9.73 4.36 -4.70
C ALA A 10 -8.98 5.68 -4.47
N GLY A 11 -9.32 6.46 -3.44
CA GLY A 11 -8.59 7.67 -3.04
C GLY A 11 -7.30 7.38 -2.26
N GLY A 12 -7.03 6.11 -1.96
CA GLY A 12 -5.79 5.66 -1.32
C GLY A 12 -4.64 5.48 -2.30
N PHE A 13 -3.44 5.23 -1.75
CA PHE A 13 -2.22 5.03 -2.51
C PHE A 13 -2.32 3.88 -3.53
N ILE A 14 -2.61 2.66 -3.06
CA ILE A 14 -2.68 1.48 -3.94
C ILE A 14 -3.92 1.55 -4.84
N GLY A 15 -5.06 2.00 -4.30
CA GLY A 15 -6.32 2.11 -5.04
C GLY A 15 -6.22 3.07 -6.23
N GLY A 16 -5.63 4.24 -6.04
CA GLY A 16 -5.42 5.20 -7.13
C GLY A 16 -4.53 4.65 -8.25
N HIS A 17 -3.45 3.95 -7.91
CA HIS A 17 -2.60 3.29 -8.90
C HIS A 17 -3.31 2.12 -9.61
N LEU A 18 -4.16 1.37 -8.91
CA LEU A 18 -4.96 0.31 -9.52
C LEU A 18 -5.96 0.89 -10.53
N VAL A 19 -6.67 1.96 -10.17
CA VAL A 19 -7.59 2.66 -11.10
C VAL A 19 -6.83 3.17 -12.33
N ALA A 20 -5.66 3.80 -12.15
CA ALA A 20 -4.82 4.25 -13.25
C ALA A 20 -4.45 3.11 -14.21
N GLU A 21 -4.07 1.96 -13.68
CA GLU A 21 -3.69 0.80 -14.49
C GLU A 21 -4.89 0.14 -15.19
N LEU A 22 -6.06 0.05 -14.53
CA LEU A 22 -7.28 -0.43 -15.16
C LEU A 22 -7.67 0.44 -16.36
N LEU A 23 -7.67 1.76 -16.18
CA LEU A 23 -7.91 2.74 -17.26
C LEU A 23 -6.90 2.60 -18.40
N ARG A 24 -5.60 2.44 -18.08
CA ARG A 24 -4.53 2.23 -19.08
C ARG A 24 -4.76 0.98 -19.91
N LYS A 25 -5.39 -0.06 -19.34
CA LYS A 25 -5.76 -1.31 -20.03
C LYS A 25 -7.06 -1.21 -20.83
N GLY A 26 -7.77 -0.09 -20.72
CA GLY A 26 -8.99 0.17 -21.48
C GLY A 26 -10.27 -0.12 -20.70
N ASP A 27 -10.19 -0.47 -19.41
CA ASP A 27 -11.36 -0.61 -18.55
C ASP A 27 -11.94 0.79 -18.30
N GLN A 28 -13.20 1.01 -18.64
CA GLN A 28 -13.88 2.30 -18.48
C GLN A 28 -15.04 2.25 -17.49
N ASP A 29 -15.57 1.08 -17.20
CA ASP A 29 -16.69 0.89 -16.26
C ASP A 29 -16.16 0.63 -14.86
N ILE A 30 -15.60 1.68 -14.24
CA ILE A 30 -14.98 1.62 -12.92
C ILE A 30 -15.74 2.52 -11.96
N ARG A 31 -16.06 1.99 -10.79
CA ARG A 31 -16.53 2.73 -9.62
C ARG A 31 -15.43 2.83 -8.59
N GLY A 32 -14.93 4.04 -8.31
CA GLY A 32 -14.00 4.33 -7.24
C GLY A 32 -14.75 4.80 -5.99
N VAL A 33 -14.50 4.17 -4.84
CA VAL A 33 -15.10 4.55 -3.55
C VAL A 33 -14.02 4.80 -2.52
N ASP A 34 -14.09 5.92 -1.81
CA ASP A 34 -13.25 6.23 -0.65
C ASP A 34 -14.02 7.13 0.33
N ILE A 35 -13.65 7.10 1.60
CA ILE A 35 -14.19 8.00 2.62
C ILE A 35 -13.65 9.43 2.50
N LYS A 36 -12.45 9.58 1.93
CA LYS A 36 -11.79 10.87 1.78
C LYS A 36 -12.52 11.78 0.80
N PRO A 37 -12.52 13.10 1.05
CA PRO A 37 -12.93 14.07 0.06
C PRO A 37 -11.99 14.02 -1.17
N PHE A 38 -12.53 14.38 -2.34
CA PHE A 38 -11.81 14.20 -3.62
C PHE A 38 -10.53 15.03 -3.74
N ASP A 39 -10.42 16.14 -3.05
CA ASP A 39 -9.22 17.00 -3.01
C ASP A 39 -8.06 16.39 -2.18
N GLU A 40 -8.34 15.35 -1.38
CA GLU A 40 -7.33 14.56 -0.68
C GLU A 40 -6.86 13.32 -1.46
N TRP A 41 -7.42 13.08 -2.67
CA TRP A 41 -6.98 11.98 -3.52
C TRP A 41 -5.76 12.41 -4.33
N TYR A 42 -4.61 11.78 -4.15
CA TYR A 42 -3.43 12.05 -4.98
C TYR A 42 -3.65 11.75 -6.46
N GLN A 43 -4.56 10.80 -6.76
CA GLN A 43 -4.96 10.41 -8.09
C GLN A 43 -6.50 10.41 -8.15
N HIS A 44 -7.07 11.39 -8.82
CA HIS A 44 -8.51 11.51 -9.05
C HIS A 44 -8.79 11.48 -10.56
N PHE A 45 -9.63 10.54 -10.98
CA PHE A 45 -9.92 10.26 -12.39
C PHE A 45 -11.37 10.65 -12.70
N PRO A 46 -11.65 11.82 -13.32
CA PRO A 46 -13.02 12.29 -13.54
C PRO A 46 -13.81 11.47 -14.57
N GLN A 47 -13.14 10.58 -15.33
CA GLN A 47 -13.77 9.72 -16.34
C GLN A 47 -14.39 8.45 -15.77
N ILE A 48 -14.28 8.18 -14.47
CA ILE A 48 -14.92 7.05 -13.79
C ILE A 48 -16.00 7.54 -12.82
N GLU A 49 -16.83 6.64 -12.32
CA GLU A 49 -17.79 6.93 -11.25
C GLU A 49 -17.03 7.04 -9.91
N ASN A 50 -16.84 8.27 -9.39
CA ASN A 50 -16.19 8.50 -8.11
C ASN A 50 -17.25 8.79 -7.03
N LEU A 51 -17.17 8.07 -5.90
CA LEU A 51 -18.10 8.20 -4.78
C LEU A 51 -17.32 8.41 -3.47
N GLN A 52 -17.69 9.46 -2.74
CA GLN A 52 -17.22 9.67 -1.37
C GLN A 52 -18.20 9.01 -0.41
N LEU A 53 -17.83 7.82 0.10
CA LEU A 53 -18.72 6.99 0.92
C LEU A 53 -17.91 6.28 2.03
N ASP A 54 -18.55 6.12 3.21
CA ASP A 54 -18.01 5.32 4.30
C ASP A 54 -18.46 3.86 4.21
N LEU A 55 -17.55 2.98 3.84
CA LEU A 55 -17.80 1.55 3.71
C LEU A 55 -17.85 0.79 5.06
N GLN A 56 -17.75 1.48 6.20
CA GLN A 56 -18.09 0.89 7.50
C GLN A 56 -19.62 0.70 7.64
N GLU A 57 -20.41 1.43 6.87
CA GLU A 57 -21.88 1.37 6.89
C GLU A 57 -22.40 0.29 5.94
N LYS A 58 -23.26 -0.61 6.47
CA LYS A 58 -23.77 -1.76 5.70
C LYS A 58 -24.54 -1.34 4.44
N GLU A 59 -25.50 -0.42 4.58
CA GLU A 59 -26.35 0.06 3.49
C GLU A 59 -25.53 0.78 2.39
N ILE A 60 -24.41 1.38 2.79
CA ILE A 60 -23.47 2.00 1.84
C ILE A 60 -22.74 0.95 1.04
N CYS A 61 -22.33 -0.17 1.66
CA CYS A 61 -21.72 -1.29 0.93
C CYS A 61 -22.68 -1.90 -0.08
N GLU A 62 -23.96 -2.08 0.28
CA GLU A 62 -25.00 -2.58 -0.64
C GLU A 62 -25.16 -1.68 -1.87
N ARG A 63 -25.14 -0.35 -1.68
CA ARG A 63 -25.16 0.63 -2.78
C ARG A 63 -23.88 0.58 -3.62
N ALA A 64 -22.73 0.43 -2.98
CA ALA A 64 -21.44 0.44 -3.65
C ALA A 64 -21.28 -0.75 -4.62
N VAL A 65 -21.85 -1.92 -4.32
CA VAL A 65 -21.77 -3.13 -5.15
C VAL A 65 -22.91 -3.28 -6.16
N THR A 66 -23.86 -2.35 -6.22
CA THR A 66 -24.98 -2.43 -7.19
C THR A 66 -24.45 -2.44 -8.63
N ASP A 67 -24.84 -3.42 -9.43
CA ASP A 67 -24.41 -3.63 -10.83
C ASP A 67 -22.89 -3.81 -11.00
N VAL A 68 -22.20 -4.36 -9.98
CA VAL A 68 -20.76 -4.60 -9.99
C VAL A 68 -20.47 -6.08 -10.17
N ASP A 69 -19.53 -6.41 -11.06
CA ASP A 69 -19.08 -7.78 -11.32
C ASP A 69 -17.80 -8.11 -10.56
N LEU A 70 -16.88 -7.14 -10.41
CA LEU A 70 -15.58 -7.32 -9.78
C LEU A 70 -15.39 -6.33 -8.64
N VAL A 71 -14.95 -6.81 -7.47
CA VAL A 71 -14.64 -5.97 -6.31
C VAL A 71 -13.18 -6.09 -5.92
N TYR A 72 -12.46 -4.97 -5.87
CA TYR A 72 -11.17 -4.84 -5.22
C TYR A 72 -11.34 -4.11 -3.87
N ASN A 73 -11.31 -4.86 -2.77
CA ASN A 73 -11.36 -4.28 -1.42
C ASN A 73 -9.96 -3.93 -0.94
N LEU A 74 -9.56 -2.67 -1.13
CA LEU A 74 -8.31 -2.08 -0.66
C LEU A 74 -8.53 -1.09 0.48
N ALA A 75 -9.80 -0.86 0.86
CA ALA A 75 -10.17 0.09 1.90
C ALA A 75 -9.78 -0.42 3.29
N ALA A 76 -9.05 0.38 4.03
CA ALA A 76 -8.71 0.13 5.43
C ALA A 76 -8.19 1.42 6.08
N ASP A 77 -8.46 1.61 7.37
CA ASP A 77 -7.80 2.66 8.15
C ASP A 77 -6.44 2.15 8.64
N MET A 78 -5.37 2.62 7.98
CA MET A 78 -4.02 2.15 8.23
C MET A 78 -2.96 3.22 7.94
N GLY A 79 -1.74 2.97 8.38
CA GLY A 79 -0.58 3.83 8.14
C GLY A 79 0.73 3.09 8.35
N GLY A 80 1.82 3.83 8.57
CA GLY A 80 3.09 3.30 9.06
C GLY A 80 3.00 2.84 10.52
N MET A 81 4.11 2.31 11.06
CA MET A 81 4.15 1.75 12.42
C MET A 81 3.71 2.74 13.50
N GLY A 82 4.09 4.03 13.36
CA GLY A 82 3.68 5.05 14.32
C GLY A 82 2.16 5.23 14.40
N PHE A 83 1.45 5.12 13.28
CA PHE A 83 -0.01 5.17 13.26
C PHE A 83 -0.63 3.89 13.84
N ILE A 84 -0.19 2.73 13.38
CA ILE A 84 -0.76 1.42 13.78
C ILE A 84 -0.62 1.19 15.28
N GLU A 85 0.54 1.48 15.88
CA GLU A 85 0.79 1.27 17.30
C GLU A 85 -0.05 2.20 18.19
N ASN A 86 -0.38 3.40 17.72
CA ASN A 86 -1.12 4.40 18.48
C ASN A 86 -2.63 4.41 18.19
N ASN A 87 -3.10 3.68 17.17
CA ASN A 87 -4.50 3.68 16.72
C ASN A 87 -5.05 2.26 16.53
N LYS A 88 -4.74 1.35 17.43
CA LYS A 88 -5.07 -0.09 17.32
C LYS A 88 -6.57 -0.34 17.12
N ALA A 89 -7.42 0.31 17.92
CA ALA A 89 -8.87 0.17 17.81
C ALA A 89 -9.41 0.66 16.45
N LEU A 90 -8.92 1.81 15.96
CA LEU A 90 -9.31 2.32 14.63
C LEU A 90 -8.91 1.36 13.51
N CYS A 91 -7.70 0.80 13.56
CA CYS A 91 -7.27 -0.21 12.61
C CYS A 91 -8.18 -1.45 12.63
N MET A 92 -8.61 -1.89 13.83
CA MET A 92 -9.52 -3.04 13.98
C MET A 92 -10.91 -2.77 13.43
N LEU A 93 -11.42 -1.53 13.47
CA LEU A 93 -12.73 -1.19 12.90
C LEU A 93 -12.80 -1.39 11.37
N SER A 94 -11.66 -1.50 10.69
CA SER A 94 -11.62 -1.88 9.27
C SER A 94 -12.24 -3.26 9.00
N VAL A 95 -12.43 -4.10 10.03
CA VAL A 95 -13.17 -5.36 9.93
C VAL A 95 -14.61 -5.14 9.46
N LEU A 96 -15.23 -4.01 9.82
CA LEU A 96 -16.59 -3.67 9.38
C LEU A 96 -16.64 -3.48 7.87
N ILE A 97 -15.65 -2.81 7.28
CA ILE A 97 -15.56 -2.59 5.83
C ILE A 97 -15.56 -3.94 5.11
N ASN A 98 -14.66 -4.85 5.50
CA ASN A 98 -14.59 -6.16 4.83
C ASN A 98 -15.85 -6.99 5.07
N THR A 99 -16.40 -6.98 6.31
CA THR A 99 -17.61 -7.74 6.66
C THR A 99 -18.81 -7.30 5.82
N HIS A 100 -19.09 -6.00 5.80
CA HIS A 100 -20.25 -5.49 5.08
C HIS A 100 -20.08 -5.61 3.56
N LEU A 101 -18.86 -5.35 3.07
CA LEU A 101 -18.61 -5.40 1.63
C LEU A 101 -18.63 -6.84 1.08
N VAL A 102 -18.09 -7.84 1.79
CA VAL A 102 -18.15 -9.24 1.34
C VAL A 102 -19.57 -9.80 1.41
N MET A 103 -20.36 -9.41 2.42
CA MET A 103 -21.79 -9.74 2.50
C MET A 103 -22.55 -9.14 1.33
N ALA A 104 -22.41 -7.85 1.09
CA ALA A 104 -23.06 -7.15 -0.01
C ALA A 104 -22.65 -7.72 -1.38
N ALA A 105 -21.36 -8.03 -1.58
CA ALA A 105 -20.86 -8.64 -2.80
C ALA A 105 -21.48 -10.02 -3.06
N LYS A 106 -21.61 -10.85 -2.02
CA LYS A 106 -22.28 -12.16 -2.11
C LYS A 106 -23.77 -11.99 -2.46
N ASP A 107 -24.48 -11.05 -1.81
CA ASP A 107 -25.91 -10.85 -2.04
C ASP A 107 -26.21 -10.22 -3.41
N ALA A 108 -25.30 -9.40 -3.95
CA ALA A 108 -25.38 -8.82 -5.29
C ALA A 108 -24.95 -9.78 -6.42
N GLY A 109 -24.38 -10.94 -6.09
CA GLY A 109 -23.91 -11.90 -7.09
C GLY A 109 -22.64 -11.49 -7.81
N VAL A 110 -21.74 -10.77 -7.12
CA VAL A 110 -20.40 -10.38 -7.63
C VAL A 110 -19.61 -11.61 -8.06
N ASP A 111 -19.01 -11.58 -9.24
CA ASP A 111 -18.26 -12.72 -9.79
C ASP A 111 -16.97 -13.00 -9.03
N ARG A 112 -16.20 -11.93 -8.70
CA ARG A 112 -14.92 -12.05 -7.98
C ARG A 112 -14.74 -10.93 -6.97
N PHE A 113 -14.23 -11.30 -5.80
CA PHE A 113 -13.93 -10.41 -4.68
C PHE A 113 -12.46 -10.53 -4.28
N PHE A 114 -11.68 -9.46 -4.45
CA PHE A 114 -10.30 -9.38 -4.02
C PHE A 114 -10.20 -8.68 -2.66
N TYR A 115 -9.42 -9.25 -1.75
CA TYR A 115 -9.11 -8.66 -0.45
C TYR A 115 -7.63 -8.35 -0.30
N ALA A 116 -7.32 -7.09 0.03
CA ALA A 116 -5.98 -6.64 0.37
C ALA A 116 -5.65 -6.98 1.83
N SER A 117 -4.97 -8.10 2.04
CA SER A 117 -4.38 -8.48 3.31
C SER A 117 -2.98 -7.85 3.47
N SER A 118 -2.25 -8.23 4.50
CA SER A 118 -0.99 -7.62 4.89
C SER A 118 0.00 -8.63 5.45
N ALA A 119 1.30 -8.35 5.33
CA ALA A 119 2.33 -9.10 6.04
C ALA A 119 2.25 -8.98 7.58
N CYS A 120 1.38 -8.10 8.12
CA CYS A 120 1.11 -8.03 9.55
C CYS A 120 0.32 -9.24 10.11
N VAL A 121 -0.19 -10.12 9.23
CA VAL A 121 -0.83 -11.39 9.63
C VAL A 121 0.16 -12.45 10.11
N TYR A 122 1.44 -12.31 9.77
CA TYR A 122 2.46 -13.27 10.15
C TYR A 122 2.76 -13.27 11.63
N ALA A 123 3.05 -14.47 12.15
CA ALA A 123 3.38 -14.67 13.55
C ALA A 123 4.58 -13.80 13.98
N ALA A 124 4.38 -12.98 15.02
CA ALA A 124 5.37 -11.99 15.46
C ALA A 124 6.67 -12.62 15.98
N ASP A 125 6.59 -13.83 16.58
CA ASP A 125 7.74 -14.58 17.08
C ASP A 125 8.72 -15.01 15.97
N LYS A 126 8.24 -15.16 14.73
CA LYS A 126 9.07 -15.44 13.55
C LYS A 126 9.82 -14.24 13.00
N GLN A 127 9.61 -13.03 13.57
CA GLN A 127 10.10 -11.76 13.06
C GLN A 127 11.01 -11.02 14.07
N THR A 128 11.59 -11.77 14.99
CA THR A 128 12.41 -11.24 16.09
C THR A 128 13.87 -10.99 15.71
N ASP A 129 14.35 -11.56 14.59
CA ASP A 129 15.72 -11.43 14.11
C ASP A 129 15.76 -10.51 12.86
N PRO A 130 16.69 -9.54 12.79
CA PRO A 130 16.94 -8.79 11.56
C PRO A 130 17.33 -9.66 10.36
N ASN A 131 17.99 -10.81 10.58
CA ASN A 131 18.32 -11.79 9.55
C ASN A 131 17.16 -12.81 9.34
N VAL A 132 15.94 -12.32 9.35
CA VAL A 132 14.73 -13.13 9.23
C VAL A 132 14.77 -14.06 8.00
N THR A 133 14.40 -15.32 8.19
CA THR A 133 14.04 -16.18 7.06
C THR A 133 12.80 -15.61 6.38
N ALA A 134 12.79 -15.57 5.05
CA ALA A 134 11.67 -15.05 4.29
C ALA A 134 10.39 -15.80 4.66
N LEU A 135 9.31 -15.05 4.96
CA LEU A 135 8.04 -15.57 5.45
C LEU A 135 7.26 -16.21 4.32
N LYS A 136 6.86 -17.47 4.52
CA LYS A 136 5.98 -18.22 3.64
C LYS A 136 4.52 -18.05 4.07
N GLU A 137 3.60 -18.34 3.18
CA GLU A 137 2.16 -18.18 3.45
C GLU A 137 1.69 -18.98 4.68
N GLU A 138 2.28 -20.13 4.95
CA GLU A 138 2.00 -20.99 6.11
C GLU A 138 2.45 -20.37 7.44
N ASP A 139 3.40 -19.43 7.43
CA ASP A 139 3.96 -18.80 8.64
C ASP A 139 2.98 -17.84 9.36
N ALA A 140 1.80 -17.63 8.82
CA ALA A 140 0.70 -16.97 9.53
C ALA A 140 0.11 -17.83 10.67
N TYR A 141 0.47 -19.11 10.71
CA TYR A 141 -0.03 -20.05 11.71
C TYR A 141 1.10 -20.82 12.41
N PRO A 142 0.96 -21.16 13.73
CA PRO A 142 -0.14 -20.76 14.62
C PRO A 142 -0.27 -19.23 14.71
N ALA A 143 -1.51 -18.73 14.81
CA ALA A 143 -1.82 -17.33 14.70
C ALA A 143 -1.23 -16.50 15.87
N MET A 144 -0.34 -15.57 15.55
CA MET A 144 0.21 -14.57 16.45
C MET A 144 0.51 -13.27 15.68
N PRO A 145 -0.50 -12.70 14.98
CA PRO A 145 -0.28 -11.53 14.12
C PRO A 145 0.10 -10.30 14.94
N GLU A 146 0.63 -9.28 14.23
CA GLU A 146 0.86 -7.99 14.87
C GLU A 146 -0.45 -7.37 15.35
N ASP A 147 -0.42 -6.83 16.55
CA ASP A 147 -1.54 -6.32 17.30
C ASP A 147 -2.48 -5.41 16.48
N GLY A 148 -3.78 -5.41 16.81
CA GLY A 148 -4.82 -4.61 16.17
C GLY A 148 -4.94 -4.89 14.66
N TYR A 149 -4.15 -4.22 13.87
CA TYR A 149 -4.19 -4.32 12.42
C TYR A 149 -3.94 -5.73 11.86
N GLY A 150 -2.96 -6.45 12.44
CA GLY A 150 -2.67 -7.83 12.01
C GLY A 150 -3.82 -8.79 12.28
N TRP A 151 -4.47 -8.66 13.45
CA TRP A 151 -5.64 -9.46 13.80
C TRP A 151 -6.84 -9.18 12.91
N GLU A 152 -7.11 -7.90 12.60
CA GLU A 152 -8.16 -7.53 11.65
C GLU A 152 -7.94 -8.20 10.29
N LYS A 153 -6.70 -8.09 9.76
CA LYS A 153 -6.35 -8.64 8.46
C LYS A 153 -6.48 -10.17 8.42
N LEU A 154 -5.99 -10.86 9.44
CA LEU A 154 -6.08 -12.33 9.52
C LEU A 154 -7.53 -12.81 9.68
N PHE A 155 -8.34 -12.13 10.48
CA PHE A 155 -9.77 -12.40 10.60
C PHE A 155 -10.49 -12.25 9.26
N SER A 156 -10.20 -11.18 8.54
CA SER A 156 -10.80 -10.89 7.24
C SER A 156 -10.38 -11.92 6.16
N GLU A 157 -9.14 -12.44 6.18
CA GLU A 157 -8.74 -13.59 5.35
C GLU A 157 -9.62 -14.81 5.62
N ARG A 158 -9.86 -15.14 6.90
CA ARG A 158 -10.73 -16.26 7.29
C ARG A 158 -12.16 -16.02 6.83
N MET A 159 -12.67 -14.82 6.94
CA MET A 159 -14.01 -14.48 6.47
C MET A 159 -14.13 -14.66 4.95
N CYS A 160 -13.20 -14.13 4.15
CA CYS A 160 -13.20 -14.33 2.69
C CYS A 160 -13.16 -15.81 2.32
N ARG A 161 -12.35 -16.62 3.02
CA ARG A 161 -12.28 -18.06 2.81
C ARG A 161 -13.63 -18.73 3.06
N HIS A 162 -14.29 -18.45 4.20
CA HIS A 162 -15.56 -19.11 4.54
C HIS A 162 -16.71 -18.63 3.67
N PHE A 163 -16.71 -17.36 3.21
CA PHE A 163 -17.67 -16.91 2.21
C PHE A 163 -17.55 -17.66 0.88
N ARG A 164 -16.32 -18.04 0.50
CA ARG A 164 -16.08 -18.91 -0.64
C ARG A 164 -16.61 -20.32 -0.40
N GLU A 165 -16.31 -20.89 0.77
CA GLU A 165 -16.67 -22.28 1.12
C GLU A 165 -18.20 -22.46 1.30
N ASP A 166 -18.86 -21.53 1.98
CA ASP A 166 -20.27 -21.64 2.35
C ASP A 166 -21.21 -21.09 1.28
N PHE A 167 -20.81 -20.06 0.55
CA PHE A 167 -21.69 -19.33 -0.37
C PHE A 167 -21.22 -19.31 -1.83
N GLY A 168 -20.05 -19.86 -2.12
CA GLY A 168 -19.51 -19.95 -3.48
C GLY A 168 -18.95 -18.65 -4.05
N LEU A 169 -18.82 -17.56 -3.25
CA LEU A 169 -18.22 -16.31 -3.71
C LEU A 169 -16.75 -16.52 -4.08
N THR A 170 -16.38 -16.23 -5.31
CA THR A 170 -14.99 -16.37 -5.73
C THR A 170 -14.11 -15.30 -5.09
N THR A 171 -13.40 -15.66 -4.00
CA THR A 171 -12.50 -14.74 -3.29
C THR A 171 -11.04 -14.94 -3.67
N ARG A 172 -10.25 -13.84 -3.70
CA ARG A 172 -8.81 -13.80 -3.92
C ARG A 172 -8.17 -12.89 -2.90
N MET A 173 -6.96 -13.23 -2.46
CA MET A 173 -6.32 -12.49 -1.37
C MET A 173 -4.82 -12.34 -1.61
N ALA A 174 -4.28 -11.14 -1.37
CA ALA A 174 -2.84 -10.89 -1.36
C ALA A 174 -2.38 -10.32 -0.03
N ARG A 175 -1.27 -10.83 0.50
CA ARG A 175 -0.57 -10.27 1.66
C ARG A 175 0.47 -9.28 1.17
N TYR A 176 0.13 -8.00 1.23
CA TYR A 176 1.04 -6.93 0.79
C TYR A 176 2.19 -6.72 1.78
N HIS A 177 3.42 -6.68 1.24
CA HIS A 177 4.64 -6.37 1.98
C HIS A 177 5.10 -4.95 1.66
N ASN A 178 4.96 -4.00 2.61
CA ASN A 178 5.54 -2.65 2.58
C ASN A 178 5.59 -1.97 1.21
N VAL A 179 4.43 -1.77 0.59
CA VAL A 179 4.32 -1.11 -0.72
C VAL A 179 4.75 0.35 -0.63
N TYR A 180 5.53 0.83 -1.61
CA TYR A 180 6.00 2.21 -1.72
C TYR A 180 5.96 2.69 -3.18
N GLY A 181 5.97 4.02 -3.37
CA GLY A 181 5.94 4.67 -4.68
C GLY A 181 5.48 6.12 -4.60
N PRO A 182 5.40 6.81 -5.74
CA PRO A 182 4.82 8.16 -5.83
C PRO A 182 3.31 8.15 -5.58
N ASN A 183 2.70 9.32 -5.43
CA ASN A 183 1.26 9.51 -5.21
C ASN A 183 0.74 8.78 -3.96
N GLY A 184 1.50 8.84 -2.87
CA GLY A 184 1.12 8.28 -1.58
C GLY A 184 1.50 9.22 -0.44
N THR A 185 1.06 8.91 0.77
CA THR A 185 1.35 9.71 1.96
C THR A 185 2.85 9.71 2.25
N TYR A 186 3.44 10.89 2.35
CA TYR A 186 4.86 11.09 2.68
C TYR A 186 5.07 11.93 3.94
N ASP A 187 4.00 12.54 4.48
CA ASP A 187 4.00 13.36 5.70
C ASP A 187 2.70 13.12 6.50
N GLY A 188 2.62 13.66 7.74
CA GLY A 188 1.43 13.62 8.59
C GLY A 188 1.31 12.36 9.47
N GLY A 189 2.35 11.53 9.60
CA GLY A 189 2.43 10.41 10.57
C GLY A 189 1.83 9.09 10.08
N ARG A 190 1.28 9.05 8.86
CA ARG A 190 0.80 7.80 8.23
C ARG A 190 1.75 7.22 7.21
N GLU A 191 2.83 7.92 6.89
CA GLU A 191 3.82 7.51 5.89
C GLU A 191 4.61 6.27 6.30
N LYS A 192 4.97 5.45 5.33
CA LYS A 192 5.87 4.31 5.51
C LYS A 192 7.35 4.71 5.35
N ALA A 193 8.25 3.85 5.80
CA ALA A 193 9.69 4.16 5.87
C ALA A 193 10.29 4.73 4.57
N PRO A 194 10.05 4.21 3.35
CA PRO A 194 10.64 4.78 2.15
C PRO A 194 10.23 6.24 1.93
N ALA A 195 8.94 6.56 2.07
CA ALA A 195 8.44 7.93 1.92
C ALA A 195 8.95 8.84 3.05
N ALA A 196 8.94 8.36 4.30
CA ALA A 196 9.45 9.11 5.45
C ALA A 196 10.94 9.45 5.32
N ILE A 197 11.78 8.50 4.86
CA ILE A 197 13.21 8.73 4.67
C ILE A 197 13.43 9.69 3.50
N CYS A 198 12.76 9.50 2.36
CA CYS A 198 12.82 10.47 1.25
C CYS A 198 12.49 11.88 1.74
N ARG A 199 11.36 12.08 2.45
CA ARG A 199 10.96 13.39 2.99
C ARG A 199 12.03 13.98 3.92
N LYS A 200 12.57 13.18 4.84
CA LYS A 200 13.60 13.66 5.80
C LYS A 200 14.89 14.07 5.09
N VAL A 201 15.36 13.28 4.12
CA VAL A 201 16.56 13.62 3.32
C VAL A 201 16.32 14.87 2.48
N ILE A 202 15.15 15.01 1.86
CA ILE A 202 14.77 16.21 1.10
C ILE A 202 14.72 17.44 2.01
N ALA A 203 14.09 17.32 3.19
CA ALA A 203 14.01 18.42 4.15
C ALA A 203 15.40 18.88 4.62
N ALA A 204 16.30 17.93 4.92
CA ALA A 204 17.69 18.25 5.27
C ALA A 204 18.39 18.98 4.12
N LYS A 205 18.29 18.45 2.89
CA LYS A 205 18.89 19.08 1.69
C LYS A 205 18.37 20.50 1.44
N LEU A 206 17.04 20.72 1.55
CA LEU A 206 16.44 22.03 1.31
C LEU A 206 16.74 23.07 2.40
N SER A 207 16.90 22.61 3.66
CA SER A 207 17.23 23.48 4.79
C SER A 207 18.73 23.69 5.00
N GLY A 208 19.59 22.90 4.34
CA GLY A 208 21.03 22.90 4.59
C GLY A 208 21.44 22.20 5.90
N SER A 209 20.56 21.39 6.50
CA SER A 209 20.87 20.56 7.67
C SER A 209 21.83 19.43 7.28
N ASP A 210 22.73 19.07 8.17
CA ASP A 210 23.66 17.95 8.00
C ASP A 210 23.23 16.70 8.81
N GLU A 211 22.00 16.68 9.35
CA GLU A 211 21.49 15.59 10.19
C GLU A 211 20.19 15.00 9.69
N ILE A 212 20.02 13.68 9.93
CA ILE A 212 18.75 12.94 9.76
C ILE A 212 18.42 12.14 11.01
N GLU A 213 17.16 12.19 11.47
CA GLU A 213 16.65 11.31 12.54
C GLU A 213 16.19 9.97 11.99
N ILE A 214 16.70 8.88 12.59
CA ILE A 214 16.34 7.49 12.28
C ILE A 214 15.65 6.88 13.50
N TRP A 215 14.46 6.28 13.31
CA TRP A 215 13.74 5.57 14.35
C TRP A 215 14.35 4.18 14.59
N GLY A 216 14.60 3.87 15.87
CA GLY A 216 15.37 2.70 16.28
C GLY A 216 16.86 2.88 16.05
N ASP A 217 17.60 1.80 15.91
CA ASP A 217 19.05 1.76 15.64
C ASP A 217 19.39 1.63 14.14
N GLY A 218 18.37 1.61 13.29
CA GLY A 218 18.51 1.46 11.86
C GLY A 218 18.90 0.07 11.36
N LYS A 219 19.02 -0.94 12.26
CA LYS A 219 19.41 -2.32 11.92
C LYS A 219 18.23 -3.21 11.59
N GLN A 220 17.00 -2.81 11.94
CA GLN A 220 15.80 -3.55 11.55
C GLN A 220 15.71 -3.65 10.03
N THR A 221 15.29 -4.83 9.55
CA THR A 221 15.26 -5.14 8.12
C THR A 221 13.84 -5.22 7.58
N ARG A 222 13.67 -4.76 6.34
CA ARG A 222 12.42 -4.85 5.59
C ARG A 222 12.71 -5.10 4.11
N SER A 223 11.79 -5.79 3.45
CA SER A 223 11.67 -5.67 2.00
C SER A 223 10.60 -4.65 1.66
N PHE A 224 10.83 -3.90 0.58
CA PHE A 224 9.91 -2.86 0.10
C PHE A 224 9.49 -3.16 -1.33
N GLN A 225 8.19 -3.21 -1.57
CA GLN A 225 7.62 -3.56 -2.86
C GLN A 225 7.26 -2.31 -3.64
N TRP A 226 7.72 -2.22 -4.89
CA TRP A 226 7.34 -1.16 -5.82
C TRP A 226 5.85 -1.22 -6.15
N ILE A 227 5.20 -0.05 -6.19
CA ILE A 227 3.75 0.06 -6.45
C ILE A 227 3.33 -0.54 -7.79
N GLY A 228 4.13 -0.41 -8.84
CA GLY A 228 3.83 -1.00 -10.15
C GLY A 228 3.78 -2.53 -10.10
N ASP A 229 4.72 -3.16 -9.39
CA ASP A 229 4.72 -4.61 -9.18
C ASP A 229 3.53 -5.04 -8.29
N CYS A 230 3.18 -4.24 -7.28
CA CYS A 230 2.01 -4.48 -6.44
C CYS A 230 0.73 -4.51 -7.26
N VAL A 231 0.48 -3.50 -8.08
CA VAL A 231 -0.74 -3.41 -8.92
C VAL A 231 -0.78 -4.55 -9.96
N LYS A 232 0.36 -4.85 -10.58
CA LYS A 232 0.45 -5.99 -11.52
C LYS A 232 0.12 -7.31 -10.84
N GLY A 233 0.75 -7.61 -9.70
CA GLY A 233 0.50 -8.84 -8.94
C GLY A 233 -0.94 -8.92 -8.43
N THR A 234 -1.52 -7.80 -7.97
CA THR A 234 -2.93 -7.71 -7.57
C THR A 234 -3.87 -8.16 -8.68
N GLN A 235 -3.67 -7.68 -9.90
CA GLN A 235 -4.49 -8.08 -11.05
C GLN A 235 -4.24 -9.54 -11.46
N MET A 236 -3.00 -10.03 -11.38
CA MET A 236 -2.70 -11.43 -11.66
C MET A 236 -3.40 -12.35 -10.66
N ILE A 237 -3.37 -12.04 -9.37
CA ILE A 237 -4.06 -12.80 -8.31
C ILE A 237 -5.58 -12.74 -8.50
N MET A 238 -6.15 -11.55 -8.78
CA MET A 238 -7.59 -11.38 -9.03
C MET A 238 -8.07 -12.25 -10.18
N ASN A 239 -7.31 -12.34 -11.25
CA ASN A 239 -7.67 -13.09 -12.45
C ASN A 239 -7.25 -14.57 -12.41
N GLY A 240 -6.40 -14.95 -11.46
CA GLY A 240 -5.91 -16.33 -11.30
C GLY A 240 -6.92 -17.24 -10.61
N ASP A 241 -6.58 -18.54 -10.53
CA ASP A 241 -7.45 -19.56 -9.95
C ASP A 241 -7.08 -19.95 -8.51
N TYR A 242 -5.92 -19.48 -8.02
CA TYR A 242 -5.49 -19.78 -6.65
C TYR A 242 -6.30 -18.99 -5.63
N ALA A 243 -6.91 -19.68 -4.68
CA ALA A 243 -7.92 -19.10 -3.81
C ALA A 243 -7.44 -18.79 -2.38
N GLU A 244 -6.26 -19.29 -1.97
CA GLU A 244 -5.70 -19.00 -0.65
C GLU A 244 -4.88 -17.70 -0.69
N PRO A 245 -4.58 -17.07 0.47
CA PRO A 245 -3.75 -15.89 0.52
C PRO A 245 -2.36 -16.09 -0.09
N LEU A 246 -1.89 -15.14 -0.89
CA LEU A 246 -0.57 -15.16 -1.51
C LEU A 246 0.29 -14.00 -1.03
N ASN A 247 1.56 -14.27 -0.81
CA ASN A 247 2.55 -13.22 -0.64
C ASN A 247 2.64 -12.37 -1.91
N LEU A 248 2.62 -11.07 -1.71
CA LEU A 248 2.90 -10.09 -2.75
C LEU A 248 3.85 -9.04 -2.19
N GLY A 249 5.15 -9.30 -2.35
CA GLY A 249 6.23 -8.52 -1.77
C GLY A 249 7.55 -8.69 -2.53
N SER A 250 8.50 -7.80 -2.27
CA SER A 250 9.87 -7.92 -2.77
C SER A 250 10.66 -8.90 -1.88
N SER A 251 11.59 -9.64 -2.47
CA SER A 251 12.59 -10.44 -1.75
C SER A 251 13.87 -9.65 -1.44
N GLU A 252 14.01 -8.41 -1.92
CA GLU A 252 15.15 -7.53 -1.68
C GLU A 252 15.11 -6.99 -0.25
N LEU A 253 15.85 -7.64 0.66
CA LEU A 253 15.91 -7.31 2.09
C LEU A 253 16.98 -6.24 2.35
N VAL A 254 16.60 -5.14 3.00
CA VAL A 254 17.51 -4.05 3.37
C VAL A 254 17.30 -3.63 4.82
N THR A 255 18.35 -3.13 5.48
CA THR A 255 18.23 -2.42 6.75
C THR A 255 17.69 -1.00 6.52
N ILE A 256 17.14 -0.38 7.56
CA ILE A 256 16.74 1.04 7.46
C ILE A 256 17.98 1.92 7.20
N ASN A 257 19.16 1.56 7.73
CA ASN A 257 20.40 2.28 7.41
C ASN A 257 20.72 2.22 5.91
N GLN A 258 20.61 1.04 5.28
CA GLN A 258 20.81 0.89 3.83
C GLN A 258 19.76 1.66 3.01
N LEU A 259 18.51 1.74 3.50
CA LEU A 259 17.48 2.58 2.86
C LEU A 259 17.87 4.07 2.90
N VAL A 260 18.46 4.53 4.01
CA VAL A 260 19.00 5.90 4.13
C VAL A 260 20.18 6.09 3.18
N ASP A 261 21.15 5.15 3.14
CA ASP A 261 22.30 5.20 2.22
C ASP A 261 21.85 5.37 0.76
N LEU A 262 20.89 4.55 0.32
CA LEU A 262 20.32 4.65 -1.03
C LEU A 262 19.65 6.00 -1.30
N THR A 263 18.95 6.54 -0.30
CA THR A 263 18.25 7.82 -0.45
C THR A 263 19.26 8.99 -0.50
N GLU A 264 20.31 8.94 0.31
CA GLU A 264 21.42 9.91 0.29
C GLU A 264 22.16 9.88 -1.04
N GLU A 265 22.44 8.69 -1.59
CA GLU A 265 23.01 8.52 -2.94
C GLU A 265 22.16 9.20 -4.01
N ILE A 266 20.84 8.93 -4.01
CA ILE A 266 19.88 9.53 -4.95
C ILE A 266 19.84 11.05 -4.79
N ALA A 267 19.88 11.54 -3.57
CA ALA A 267 19.83 12.97 -3.26
C ALA A 267 21.16 13.70 -3.53
N GLY A 268 22.29 12.98 -3.61
CA GLY A 268 23.64 13.54 -3.70
C GLY A 268 24.04 14.30 -2.43
N VAL A 269 23.71 13.75 -1.25
CA VAL A 269 24.05 14.31 0.08
C VAL A 269 24.57 13.20 0.99
N GLU A 270 25.29 13.60 2.05
CA GLU A 270 25.71 12.73 3.14
C GLU A 270 25.28 13.39 4.45
N LEU A 271 24.53 12.66 5.31
CA LEU A 271 23.94 13.21 6.52
C LEU A 271 24.41 12.43 7.75
N LYS A 272 24.64 13.13 8.85
CA LYS A 272 24.88 12.53 10.17
C LYS A 272 23.58 11.91 10.68
N ARG A 273 23.68 10.69 11.22
CA ARG A 273 22.52 9.92 11.70
C ARG A 273 22.32 10.11 13.19
N ARG A 274 21.14 10.59 13.57
CA ARG A 274 20.71 10.67 14.96
C ARG A 274 19.65 9.59 15.21
N TYR A 275 19.99 8.58 16.01
CA TYR A 275 19.11 7.45 16.31
C TYR A 275 18.16 7.76 17.45
N ASN A 276 16.87 7.59 17.23
CA ASN A 276 15.82 7.69 18.24
C ASN A 276 15.38 6.29 18.66
N LEU A 277 16.02 5.76 19.70
CA LEU A 277 15.78 4.38 20.18
C LEU A 277 14.41 4.20 20.85
N ALA A 278 13.76 5.29 21.27
CA ALA A 278 12.43 5.26 21.89
C ALA A 278 11.29 5.27 20.88
N ALA A 279 11.58 5.58 19.61
CA ALA A 279 10.54 5.62 18.57
C ALA A 279 10.06 4.22 18.19
N PRO A 280 8.78 4.10 17.74
CA PRO A 280 8.22 2.84 17.27
C PRO A 280 9.01 2.26 16.08
N LYS A 281 9.46 1.00 16.18
CA LYS A 281 10.22 0.34 15.10
C LYS A 281 9.51 -0.90 14.53
N GLY A 282 8.48 -1.41 15.21
CA GLY A 282 7.81 -2.67 14.85
C GLY A 282 8.72 -3.90 15.00
N VAL A 283 8.49 -4.94 14.20
CA VAL A 283 9.29 -6.18 14.20
C VAL A 283 10.75 -5.94 13.80
N ASN A 284 11.67 -6.83 14.20
CA ASN A 284 13.11 -6.66 13.88
C ASN A 284 13.43 -7.03 12.42
N GLY A 285 12.73 -8.01 11.82
CA GLY A 285 12.94 -8.41 10.43
C GLY A 285 11.64 -8.84 9.75
N ARG A 286 11.48 -8.48 8.46
CA ARG A 286 10.37 -8.94 7.62
C ARG A 286 10.79 -9.01 6.17
N ASN A 287 10.64 -10.21 5.58
CA ASN A 287 10.91 -10.45 4.17
C ASN A 287 9.81 -11.33 3.57
N SER A 288 9.62 -11.28 2.26
CA SER A 288 8.65 -12.07 1.51
C SER A 288 9.31 -13.30 0.89
N ASP A 289 8.78 -14.50 1.14
CA ASP A 289 9.08 -15.67 0.31
C ASP A 289 8.14 -15.63 -0.91
N ASN A 290 8.73 -15.56 -2.10
CA ASN A 290 7.99 -15.45 -3.36
C ASN A 290 7.92 -16.78 -4.13
N THR A 291 8.28 -17.90 -3.49
CA THR A 291 8.31 -19.23 -4.15
C THR A 291 6.95 -19.60 -4.70
N LEU A 292 5.87 -19.35 -3.95
CA LEU A 292 4.53 -19.75 -4.36
C LEU A 292 3.98 -18.89 -5.49
N ILE A 293 4.10 -17.57 -5.42
CA ILE A 293 3.63 -16.68 -6.50
C ILE A 293 4.38 -16.94 -7.81
N ARG A 294 5.71 -17.17 -7.75
CA ARG A 294 6.51 -17.54 -8.91
C ARG A 294 6.09 -18.87 -9.52
N LYS A 295 5.80 -19.87 -8.68
CA LYS A 295 5.30 -21.18 -9.14
C LYS A 295 3.96 -21.08 -9.87
N LEU A 296 3.06 -20.22 -9.37
CA LEU A 296 1.69 -20.11 -9.89
C LEU A 296 1.58 -19.24 -11.14
N PHE A 297 2.42 -18.20 -11.25
CA PHE A 297 2.28 -17.17 -12.29
C PHE A 297 3.52 -17.00 -13.16
N ASP A 298 4.59 -17.79 -12.95
CA ASP A 298 5.90 -17.59 -13.61
C ASP A 298 6.39 -16.15 -13.52
N TRP A 299 6.07 -15.49 -12.39
CA TRP A 299 6.35 -14.08 -12.12
C TRP A 299 6.51 -13.82 -10.63
N GLU A 300 7.33 -12.84 -10.29
CA GLU A 300 7.45 -12.23 -8.96
C GLU A 300 7.78 -10.73 -9.08
N PRO A 301 7.52 -9.92 -8.03
CA PRO A 301 7.99 -8.54 -7.99
C PRO A 301 9.49 -8.45 -8.26
N CYS A 302 9.90 -7.61 -9.21
CA CYS A 302 11.28 -7.57 -9.71
C CYS A 302 11.87 -6.16 -9.80
N THR A 303 11.10 -5.11 -9.58
CA THR A 303 11.63 -3.74 -9.56
C THR A 303 12.56 -3.55 -8.37
N ARG A 304 13.81 -3.17 -8.64
CA ARG A 304 14.80 -2.93 -7.60
C ARG A 304 14.43 -1.75 -6.72
N LEU A 305 14.75 -1.84 -5.43
CA LEU A 305 14.46 -0.79 -4.46
C LEU A 305 15.02 0.57 -4.90
N ARG A 306 16.26 0.60 -5.38
CA ARG A 306 16.91 1.82 -5.87
C ARG A 306 16.10 2.53 -6.96
N ASP A 307 15.61 1.78 -7.95
CA ASP A 307 14.94 2.33 -9.12
C ASP A 307 13.56 2.92 -8.76
N GLY A 308 12.81 2.22 -7.92
CA GLY A 308 11.53 2.72 -7.41
C GLY A 308 11.71 3.88 -6.41
N LEU A 309 12.76 3.82 -5.59
CA LEU A 309 13.05 4.86 -4.60
C LEU A 309 13.43 6.18 -5.27
N GLU A 310 14.18 6.14 -6.39
CA GLU A 310 14.50 7.34 -7.17
C GLU A 310 13.24 8.03 -7.70
N GLN A 311 12.27 7.27 -8.21
CA GLN A 311 10.99 7.82 -8.69
C GLN A 311 10.17 8.41 -7.51
N THR A 312 10.15 7.70 -6.37
CA THR A 312 9.47 8.16 -5.15
C THR A 312 10.10 9.46 -4.63
N TYR A 313 11.43 9.50 -4.56
CA TYR A 313 12.19 10.67 -4.13
C TYR A 313 11.90 11.89 -5.02
N ARG A 314 11.96 11.73 -6.35
CA ARG A 314 11.69 12.81 -7.29
C ARG A 314 10.28 13.37 -7.09
N TRP A 315 9.29 12.50 -7.01
CA TRP A 315 7.91 12.93 -6.79
C TRP A 315 7.75 13.69 -5.47
N ILE A 316 8.32 13.20 -4.34
CA ILE A 316 8.24 13.90 -3.06
C ILE A 316 9.01 15.23 -3.12
N TYR A 317 10.16 15.26 -3.80
CA TYR A 317 10.94 16.48 -3.98
C TYR A 317 10.13 17.57 -4.69
N ASP A 318 9.40 17.21 -5.76
CA ASP A 318 8.55 18.13 -6.51
C ASP A 318 7.38 18.66 -5.67
N GLN A 319 6.89 17.88 -4.68
CA GLN A 319 5.87 18.33 -3.74
C GLN A 319 6.43 19.28 -2.66
N MET A 320 7.68 19.12 -2.27
CA MET A 320 8.31 19.86 -1.15
C MET A 320 9.12 21.06 -1.62
N ALA A 321 9.65 21.03 -2.83
CA ALA A 321 10.44 22.12 -3.36
C ALA A 321 9.55 23.38 -3.57
N PRO A 322 10.01 24.57 -3.18
CA PRO A 322 9.27 25.79 -3.48
C PRO A 322 9.08 25.90 -4.99
N ALA A 323 7.85 26.23 -5.42
CA ALA A 323 7.55 26.46 -6.84
C ALA A 323 8.59 27.43 -7.42
N SER A 324 9.34 26.99 -8.43
CA SER A 324 10.25 27.88 -9.14
C SER A 324 9.46 29.09 -9.62
N PRO A 325 9.90 30.35 -9.37
CA PRO A 325 9.21 31.52 -9.87
C PRO A 325 9.09 31.36 -11.39
N VAL A 326 7.85 31.31 -11.89
CA VAL A 326 7.57 31.31 -13.33
C VAL A 326 8.30 32.51 -13.91
N GLN A 327 9.32 32.27 -14.73
CA GLN A 327 9.95 33.34 -15.49
C GLN A 327 8.86 33.93 -16.39
N SER A 328 8.30 35.09 -15.96
CA SER A 328 7.41 35.87 -16.80
C SER A 328 8.12 36.09 -18.14
N PRO A 329 7.49 35.80 -19.29
CA PRO A 329 8.10 36.11 -20.59
C PRO A 329 8.51 37.56 -20.58
N ARG A 330 9.80 37.84 -20.77
CA ARG A 330 10.27 39.23 -21.01
C ARG A 330 9.58 39.71 -22.27
N LEU A 331 8.63 40.64 -22.12
CA LEU A 331 8.08 41.39 -23.24
C LEU A 331 9.26 42.05 -23.97
N ALA A 332 9.42 41.66 -25.23
CA ALA A 332 10.40 42.31 -26.10
C ALA A 332 10.08 43.79 -26.19
N PRO A 333 11.08 44.73 -26.13
CA PRO A 333 10.83 46.15 -26.29
C PRO A 333 10.28 46.42 -27.69
N THR A 334 9.14 47.11 -27.76
CA THR A 334 8.55 47.60 -29.01
C THR A 334 9.52 48.58 -29.67
N PRO A 335 9.88 48.40 -30.96
CA PRO A 335 10.68 49.39 -31.65
C PRO A 335 9.90 50.70 -31.82
N ARG A 336 10.58 51.83 -31.58
CA ARG A 336 10.07 53.19 -31.83
C ARG A 336 10.11 53.52 -33.34
#